data_a71c1fdf7dbf5f0a463f1844f1e84a28
#
_entry.id   a71c1fdf7dbf5f0a463f1844f1e84a28
#
_cell.length_a   1.000
_cell.length_b   1.000
_cell.length_c   1.000
_cell.angle_alpha   90.00
_cell.angle_beta   90.00
_cell.angle_gamma   90.00
#
_symmetry.space_group_name_H-M   'P 1'
#
loop_
_entity.id
_entity.type
_entity.pdbx_description
1 polymer ?
#
loop_
_entity_poly.entity_id
_entity_poly.type
_entity_poly.pdbx_seq_one_letter_code
_entity_poly.pdbx_strand_id
1 'polypeptide(L)'
;MGRVALVTGGTRGIGAAVCRALAGAGYTVAASYAGNDEAAAAFTRETGVAAFKWDVADFAACKAGIAEVEAKLGPVEVLVNNAGITRDGMLHKMSPEQWHAVINTNLNSVFNMCRNVIEGMRERNFGRIVSISSINGQKGQMGQTNYSAAKAGEIGFSKALAQENARKGITVNVICPGYIGTEMVRAMPQEVLDKHVLPQIPLGRLGEPEEIARCVLFLVADEAGFITGSTLTANGGQYLI
;
A
#
# COMPACT_ATOMS: atom_id res chain seq x y z
N MET A 1 14.04 -21.04 2.03
CA MET A 1 13.91 -19.58 2.17
C MET A 1 12.43 -19.26 2.18
N GLY A 2 11.99 -18.27 3.00
CA GLY A 2 10.62 -17.80 2.97
C GLY A 2 10.30 -17.10 1.64
N ARG A 3 9.00 -16.99 1.30
CA ARG A 3 8.54 -16.25 0.11
C ARG A 3 9.00 -14.81 0.13
N VAL A 4 9.34 -14.26 -1.04
CA VAL A 4 9.77 -12.86 -1.15
C VAL A 4 8.55 -11.95 -1.21
N ALA A 5 8.52 -10.98 -0.29
CA ALA A 5 7.50 -9.94 -0.20
C ALA A 5 8.13 -8.56 -0.46
N LEU A 6 7.58 -7.83 -1.44
CA LEU A 6 7.97 -6.46 -1.76
C LEU A 6 6.90 -5.48 -1.29
N VAL A 7 7.30 -4.51 -0.46
CA VAL A 7 6.40 -3.47 0.09
C VAL A 7 6.86 -2.11 -0.42
N THR A 8 6.02 -1.40 -1.19
CA THR A 8 6.34 -0.05 -1.64
C THR A 8 6.08 0.98 -0.53
N GLY A 9 6.98 1.97 -0.39
CA GLY A 9 6.93 2.90 0.75
C GLY A 9 7.12 2.18 2.09
N GLY A 10 7.94 1.10 2.11
CA GLY A 10 8.06 0.15 3.21
C GLY A 10 8.89 0.62 4.40
N THR A 11 9.49 1.80 4.36
CA THR A 11 10.46 2.24 5.38
C THR A 11 9.85 3.09 6.51
N ARG A 12 8.56 3.42 6.45
CA ARG A 12 7.84 4.21 7.47
C ARG A 12 6.34 3.89 7.53
N GLY A 13 5.67 4.36 8.58
CA GLY A 13 4.23 4.27 8.75
C GLY A 13 3.66 2.86 8.56
N ILE A 14 2.55 2.75 7.83
CA ILE A 14 1.90 1.46 7.52
C ILE A 14 2.85 0.50 6.82
N GLY A 15 3.62 0.98 5.83
CA GLY A 15 4.56 0.15 5.09
C GLY A 15 5.62 -0.50 5.98
N ALA A 16 6.17 0.25 6.95
CA ALA A 16 7.14 -0.29 7.90
C ALA A 16 6.53 -1.35 8.84
N ALA A 17 5.31 -1.12 9.32
CA ALA A 17 4.58 -2.11 10.13
C ALA A 17 4.30 -3.39 9.32
N VAL A 18 3.92 -3.25 8.05
CA VAL A 18 3.72 -4.39 7.12
C VAL A 18 5.02 -5.15 6.93
N CYS A 19 6.15 -4.46 6.68
CA CYS A 19 7.45 -5.12 6.54
C CYS A 19 7.83 -5.90 7.79
N ARG A 20 7.69 -5.31 9.00
CA ARG A 20 7.98 -5.99 10.27
C ARG A 20 7.09 -7.22 10.46
N ALA A 21 5.80 -7.09 10.18
CA ALA A 21 4.86 -8.18 10.33
C ALA A 21 5.16 -9.35 9.37
N LEU A 22 5.44 -9.05 8.10
CA LEU A 22 5.83 -10.07 7.11
C LEU A 22 7.14 -10.75 7.48
N ALA A 23 8.17 -9.99 7.90
CA ALA A 23 9.44 -10.56 8.35
C ALA A 23 9.25 -11.47 9.59
N GLY A 24 8.44 -11.03 10.56
CA GLY A 24 8.09 -11.84 11.74
C GLY A 24 7.29 -13.12 11.41
N ALA A 25 6.60 -13.15 10.27
CA ALA A 25 5.90 -14.31 9.75
C ALA A 25 6.77 -15.22 8.83
N GLY A 26 8.08 -14.92 8.71
CA GLY A 26 9.03 -15.75 7.98
C GLY A 26 9.17 -15.44 6.49
N TYR A 27 8.62 -14.31 6.00
CA TYR A 27 8.85 -13.83 4.65
C TYR A 27 10.25 -13.21 4.51
N THR A 28 10.85 -13.34 3.35
CA THR A 28 12.02 -12.53 2.95
C THR A 28 11.49 -11.19 2.42
N VAL A 29 11.77 -10.07 3.13
CA VAL A 29 11.10 -8.79 2.84
C VAL A 29 12.03 -7.80 2.18
N ALA A 30 11.55 -7.15 1.12
CA ALA A 30 12.11 -5.98 0.50
C ALA A 30 11.21 -4.75 0.75
N ALA A 31 11.78 -3.63 1.17
CA ALA A 31 11.09 -2.36 1.29
C ALA A 31 11.56 -1.40 0.20
N SER A 32 10.67 -0.82 -0.63
CA SER A 32 11.10 0.27 -1.50
C SER A 32 10.81 1.63 -0.89
N TYR A 33 11.63 2.62 -1.26
CA TYR A 33 11.46 4.03 -0.88
C TYR A 33 11.96 4.96 -1.98
N ALA A 34 11.55 6.25 -1.96
CA ALA A 34 11.94 7.20 -3.00
C ALA A 34 12.99 8.22 -2.54
N GLY A 35 12.83 8.85 -1.38
CA GLY A 35 13.57 10.08 -1.10
C GLY A 35 14.25 10.22 0.26
N ASN A 36 13.90 9.43 1.28
CA ASN A 36 14.48 9.59 2.62
C ASN A 36 15.49 8.49 2.92
N ASP A 37 16.75 8.70 2.51
CA ASP A 37 17.85 7.74 2.65
C ASP A 37 18.19 7.48 4.13
N GLU A 38 18.10 8.50 4.99
CA GLU A 38 18.39 8.38 6.42
C GLU A 38 17.34 7.48 7.12
N ALA A 39 16.06 7.72 6.86
CA ALA A 39 14.99 6.90 7.41
C ALA A 39 15.06 5.46 6.91
N ALA A 40 15.41 5.24 5.62
CA ALA A 40 15.58 3.92 5.06
C ALA A 40 16.76 3.18 5.71
N ALA A 41 17.90 3.86 5.91
CA ALA A 41 19.06 3.29 6.57
C ALA A 41 18.78 2.95 8.05
N ALA A 42 18.04 3.84 8.77
CA ALA A 42 17.62 3.59 10.14
C ALA A 42 16.69 2.36 10.22
N PHE A 43 15.69 2.30 9.33
CA PHE A 43 14.77 1.17 9.24
C PHE A 43 15.49 -0.16 8.97
N THR A 44 16.44 -0.19 8.03
CA THR A 44 17.25 -1.39 7.74
C THR A 44 18.09 -1.82 8.94
N ARG A 45 18.73 -0.87 9.64
CA ARG A 45 19.51 -1.19 10.86
C ARG A 45 18.65 -1.78 11.97
N GLU A 46 17.43 -1.25 12.15
CA GLU A 46 16.51 -1.70 13.19
C GLU A 46 15.91 -3.09 12.90
N THR A 47 15.54 -3.32 11.63
CA THR A 47 14.71 -4.48 11.27
C THR A 47 15.45 -5.60 10.54
N GLY A 48 16.61 -5.30 9.97
CA GLY A 48 17.30 -6.19 9.04
C GLY A 48 16.65 -6.29 7.65
N VAL A 49 15.52 -5.62 7.41
CA VAL A 49 14.84 -5.63 6.12
C VAL A 49 15.63 -4.83 5.09
N ALA A 50 15.87 -5.41 3.92
CA ALA A 50 16.57 -4.76 2.83
C ALA A 50 15.73 -3.63 2.24
N ALA A 51 16.32 -2.43 2.14
CA ALA A 51 15.69 -1.27 1.53
C ALA A 51 16.29 -0.95 0.15
N PHE A 52 15.42 -0.65 -0.81
CA PHE A 52 15.78 -0.38 -2.21
C PHE A 52 15.19 0.98 -2.64
N LYS A 53 15.96 1.75 -3.39
CA LYS A 53 15.57 3.13 -3.75
C LYS A 53 15.13 3.24 -5.19
N TRP A 54 13.86 3.59 -5.41
CA TRP A 54 13.33 4.06 -6.70
C TRP A 54 12.02 4.83 -6.52
N ASP A 55 11.66 5.62 -7.54
CA ASP A 55 10.35 6.26 -7.60
C ASP A 55 9.33 5.30 -8.25
N VAL A 56 8.29 4.96 -7.51
CA VAL A 56 7.20 4.08 -8.00
C VAL A 56 6.37 4.72 -9.12
N ALA A 57 6.43 6.03 -9.30
CA ALA A 57 5.79 6.73 -10.41
C ALA A 57 6.50 6.51 -11.75
N ASP A 58 7.76 6.08 -11.75
CA ASP A 58 8.56 5.79 -12.95
C ASP A 58 8.53 4.30 -13.26
N PHE A 59 7.97 3.95 -14.41
CA PHE A 59 7.84 2.56 -14.87
C PHE A 59 9.20 1.87 -15.07
N ALA A 60 10.18 2.58 -15.66
CA ALA A 60 11.51 2.02 -15.92
C ALA A 60 12.29 1.81 -14.60
N ALA A 61 12.16 2.76 -13.66
CA ALA A 61 12.73 2.62 -12.33
C ALA A 61 12.10 1.45 -11.56
N CYS A 62 10.79 1.25 -11.66
CA CYS A 62 10.11 0.08 -11.07
C CYS A 62 10.65 -1.24 -11.66
N LYS A 63 10.82 -1.31 -12.98
CA LYS A 63 11.36 -2.48 -13.66
C LYS A 63 12.77 -2.81 -13.17
N ALA A 64 13.65 -1.81 -13.11
CA ALA A 64 15.03 -1.98 -12.65
C ALA A 64 15.09 -2.36 -11.16
N GLY A 65 14.30 -1.69 -10.31
CA GLY A 65 14.23 -1.95 -8.87
C GLY A 65 13.71 -3.35 -8.55
N ILE A 66 12.67 -3.81 -9.24
CA ILE A 66 12.14 -5.18 -9.08
C ILE A 66 13.19 -6.21 -9.51
N ALA A 67 13.87 -5.99 -10.63
CA ALA A 67 14.94 -6.88 -11.09
C ALA A 67 16.10 -6.95 -10.06
N GLU A 68 16.44 -5.83 -9.42
CA GLU A 68 17.46 -5.80 -8.35
C GLU A 68 16.98 -6.59 -7.11
N VAL A 69 15.71 -6.45 -6.71
CA VAL A 69 15.12 -7.23 -5.60
C VAL A 69 15.18 -8.72 -5.92
N GLU A 70 14.74 -9.12 -7.11
CA GLU A 70 14.70 -10.52 -7.51
C GLU A 70 16.09 -11.15 -7.63
N ALA A 71 17.07 -10.39 -8.10
CA ALA A 71 18.48 -10.85 -8.15
C ALA A 71 19.08 -11.09 -6.76
N LYS A 72 18.67 -10.30 -5.75
CA LYS A 72 19.22 -10.38 -4.38
C LYS A 72 18.47 -11.33 -3.46
N LEU A 73 17.14 -11.38 -3.58
CA LEU A 73 16.28 -12.03 -2.61
C LEU A 73 15.48 -13.21 -3.20
N GLY A 74 15.40 -13.31 -4.50
CA GLY A 74 14.57 -14.28 -5.21
C GLY A 74 13.28 -13.66 -5.76
N PRO A 75 12.46 -14.45 -6.49
CA PRO A 75 11.29 -13.98 -7.22
C PRO A 75 10.24 -13.36 -6.27
N VAL A 76 9.69 -12.21 -6.66
CA VAL A 76 8.63 -11.56 -5.89
C VAL A 76 7.35 -12.38 -5.99
N GLU A 77 6.89 -12.89 -4.86
CA GLU A 77 5.67 -13.70 -4.73
C GLU A 77 4.53 -12.94 -4.03
N VAL A 78 4.88 -11.94 -3.22
CA VAL A 78 3.95 -11.04 -2.54
C VAL A 78 4.30 -9.60 -2.88
N LEU A 79 3.31 -8.84 -3.36
CA LEU A 79 3.44 -7.40 -3.62
C LEU A 79 2.44 -6.63 -2.76
N VAL A 80 2.94 -5.66 -1.97
CA VAL A 80 2.11 -4.72 -1.23
C VAL A 80 2.32 -3.31 -1.79
N ASN A 81 1.33 -2.82 -2.54
CA ASN A 81 1.29 -1.44 -3.03
C ASN A 81 0.82 -0.52 -1.91
N ASN A 82 1.76 0.11 -1.21
CA ASN A 82 1.48 0.99 -0.09
C ASN A 82 2.00 2.43 -0.32
N ALA A 83 2.94 2.64 -1.24
CA ALA A 83 3.44 3.98 -1.52
C ALA A 83 2.32 4.93 -1.93
N GLY A 84 2.29 6.12 -1.36
CA GLY A 84 1.29 7.13 -1.68
C GLY A 84 1.61 8.48 -1.07
N ILE A 85 1.01 9.51 -1.66
CA ILE A 85 1.12 10.91 -1.22
C ILE A 85 -0.24 11.58 -1.25
N THR A 86 -0.38 12.69 -0.54
CA THR A 86 -1.49 13.62 -0.65
C THR A 86 -0.99 14.99 -1.16
N ARG A 87 -1.83 15.69 -1.92
CA ARG A 87 -1.66 17.10 -2.32
C ARG A 87 -3.04 17.72 -2.29
N ASP A 88 -3.52 17.99 -1.07
CA ASP A 88 -4.88 18.40 -0.79
C ASP A 88 -5.13 19.84 -1.29
N GLY A 89 -6.34 20.06 -1.78
CA GLY A 89 -6.81 21.33 -2.26
C GLY A 89 -8.23 21.24 -2.83
N MET A 90 -9.02 22.30 -2.66
CA MET A 90 -10.33 22.37 -3.32
C MET A 90 -10.13 22.39 -4.83
N LEU A 91 -10.96 21.68 -5.59
CA LEU A 91 -10.77 21.49 -7.04
C LEU A 91 -10.55 22.82 -7.81
N HIS A 92 -11.30 23.88 -7.48
CA HIS A 92 -11.16 25.18 -8.14
C HIS A 92 -9.83 25.91 -7.86
N LYS A 93 -9.00 25.38 -6.94
CA LYS A 93 -7.66 25.90 -6.59
C LYS A 93 -6.56 24.85 -6.80
N MET A 94 -6.92 23.61 -7.14
CA MET A 94 -5.96 22.53 -7.34
C MET A 94 -5.22 22.72 -8.65
N SER A 95 -3.88 22.71 -8.59
CA SER A 95 -3.07 22.81 -9.80
C SER A 95 -2.98 21.45 -10.53
N PRO A 96 -2.73 21.45 -11.86
CA PRO A 96 -2.45 20.22 -12.61
C PRO A 96 -1.30 19.42 -12.02
N GLU A 97 -0.27 20.06 -11.48
CA GLU A 97 0.90 19.41 -10.86
C GLU A 97 0.49 18.65 -9.60
N GLN A 98 -0.39 19.23 -8.76
CA GLN A 98 -0.94 18.55 -7.57
C GLN A 98 -1.77 17.33 -7.98
N TRP A 99 -2.58 17.46 -9.03
CA TRP A 99 -3.35 16.35 -9.59
C TRP A 99 -2.44 15.23 -10.09
N HIS A 100 -1.52 15.56 -11.01
CA HIS A 100 -0.64 14.58 -11.64
C HIS A 100 0.29 13.89 -10.63
N ALA A 101 0.83 14.63 -9.66
CA ALA A 101 1.68 14.05 -8.63
C ALA A 101 0.94 12.94 -7.85
N VAL A 102 -0.32 13.18 -7.47
CA VAL A 102 -1.11 12.19 -6.73
C VAL A 102 -1.51 11.02 -7.61
N ILE A 103 -1.99 11.25 -8.83
CA ILE A 103 -2.37 10.17 -9.76
C ILE A 103 -1.15 9.30 -10.10
N ASN A 104 -0.01 9.90 -10.39
CA ASN A 104 1.20 9.16 -10.76
C ASN A 104 1.73 8.31 -9.60
N THR A 105 1.79 8.89 -8.40
CA THR A 105 2.35 8.18 -7.25
C THR A 105 1.39 7.16 -6.65
N ASN A 106 0.07 7.42 -6.62
CA ASN A 106 -0.88 6.54 -5.95
C ASN A 106 -1.50 5.52 -6.91
N LEU A 107 -1.86 5.91 -8.14
CA LEU A 107 -2.58 5.01 -9.07
C LEU A 107 -1.65 4.41 -10.13
N ASN A 108 -0.90 5.25 -10.88
CA ASN A 108 -0.02 4.74 -11.93
C ASN A 108 1.07 3.83 -11.37
N SER A 109 1.54 4.10 -10.14
CA SER A 109 2.48 3.22 -9.43
C SER A 109 1.95 1.79 -9.25
N VAL A 110 0.66 1.62 -8.96
CA VAL A 110 0.05 0.28 -8.81
C VAL A 110 0.15 -0.50 -10.13
N PHE A 111 -0.14 0.16 -11.26
CA PHE A 111 0.08 -0.43 -12.58
C PHE A 111 1.58 -0.75 -12.79
N ASN A 112 2.47 0.22 -12.52
CA ASN A 112 3.91 0.06 -12.73
C ASN A 112 4.46 -1.16 -11.97
N MET A 113 4.09 -1.30 -10.70
CA MET A 113 4.53 -2.40 -9.86
C MET A 113 3.91 -3.74 -10.29
N CYS A 114 2.59 -3.78 -10.44
CA CYS A 114 1.87 -5.01 -10.82
C CYS A 114 2.34 -5.52 -12.19
N ARG A 115 2.50 -4.63 -13.20
CA ARG A 115 2.92 -5.02 -14.54
C ARG A 115 4.31 -5.68 -14.55
N ASN A 116 5.19 -5.26 -13.66
CA ASN A 116 6.56 -5.79 -13.60
C ASN A 116 6.70 -7.09 -12.79
N VAL A 117 5.71 -7.49 -11.98
CA VAL A 117 5.75 -8.75 -11.22
C VAL A 117 4.79 -9.82 -11.76
N ILE A 118 3.73 -9.41 -12.48
CA ILE A 118 2.61 -10.30 -12.79
C ILE A 118 3.02 -11.46 -13.72
N GLU A 119 3.92 -11.26 -14.67
CA GLU A 119 4.37 -12.32 -15.57
C GLU A 119 5.05 -13.45 -14.79
N GLY A 120 6.03 -13.13 -13.94
CA GLY A 120 6.70 -14.12 -13.11
C GLY A 120 5.74 -14.83 -12.14
N MET A 121 4.77 -14.11 -11.55
CA MET A 121 3.73 -14.73 -10.74
C MET A 121 2.87 -15.70 -11.56
N ARG A 122 2.49 -15.35 -12.79
CA ARG A 122 1.71 -16.22 -13.70
C ARG A 122 2.47 -17.49 -14.11
N GLU A 123 3.76 -17.38 -14.39
CA GLU A 123 4.63 -18.52 -14.71
C GLU A 123 4.72 -19.52 -13.56
N ARG A 124 4.83 -19.01 -12.33
CA ARG A 124 4.90 -19.81 -11.10
C ARG A 124 3.53 -20.31 -10.61
N ASN A 125 2.42 -19.83 -11.20
CA ASN A 125 1.04 -20.08 -10.77
C ASN A 125 0.82 -19.74 -9.27
N PHE A 126 1.46 -18.69 -8.80
CA PHE A 126 1.32 -18.17 -7.45
C PHE A 126 1.63 -16.67 -7.39
N GLY A 127 0.80 -15.95 -6.65
CA GLY A 127 1.02 -14.54 -6.32
C GLY A 127 0.01 -14.02 -5.31
N ARG A 128 0.43 -13.04 -4.52
CA ARG A 128 -0.41 -12.30 -3.58
C ARG A 128 -0.17 -10.81 -3.78
N ILE A 129 -1.20 -10.10 -4.20
CA ILE A 129 -1.14 -8.65 -4.42
C ILE A 129 -2.13 -7.98 -3.48
N VAL A 130 -1.65 -7.03 -2.67
CA VAL A 130 -2.49 -6.23 -1.78
C VAL A 130 -2.19 -4.75 -2.02
N SER A 131 -3.22 -3.97 -2.32
CA SER A 131 -3.10 -2.50 -2.44
C SER A 131 -3.69 -1.82 -1.21
N ILE A 132 -2.94 -0.87 -0.63
CA ILE A 132 -3.40 -0.04 0.49
C ILE A 132 -4.09 1.20 -0.08
N SER A 133 -5.40 1.10 -0.24
CA SER A 133 -6.25 2.20 -0.66
C SER A 133 -6.62 3.12 0.52
N SER A 134 -7.86 3.53 0.63
CA SER A 134 -8.38 4.40 1.71
C SER A 134 -9.90 4.36 1.72
N ILE A 135 -10.52 4.63 2.88
CA ILE A 135 -11.94 4.95 2.95
C ILE A 135 -12.30 6.15 2.05
N ASN A 136 -11.34 7.06 1.80
CA ASN A 136 -11.57 8.22 0.93
C ASN A 136 -11.69 7.84 -0.56
N GLY A 137 -11.19 6.65 -0.95
CA GLY A 137 -11.50 6.05 -2.24
C GLY A 137 -12.92 5.46 -2.31
N GLN A 138 -13.54 5.15 -1.18
CA GLN A 138 -14.89 4.61 -1.09
C GLN A 138 -15.93 5.72 -0.94
N LYS A 139 -15.76 6.64 0.03
CA LYS A 139 -16.73 7.69 0.35
C LYS A 139 -16.47 9.05 -0.30
N GLY A 140 -15.28 9.26 -0.85
CA GLY A 140 -14.79 10.58 -1.21
C GLY A 140 -14.40 11.43 0.01
N GLN A 141 -13.63 12.52 -0.24
CA GLN A 141 -13.27 13.46 0.82
C GLN A 141 -13.13 14.86 0.22
N MET A 142 -13.75 15.84 0.86
CA MET A 142 -13.62 17.25 0.47
C MET A 142 -12.16 17.69 0.48
N GLY A 143 -11.72 18.39 -0.57
CA GLY A 143 -10.33 18.79 -0.73
C GLY A 143 -9.38 17.70 -1.24
N GLN A 144 -9.87 16.50 -1.54
CA GLN A 144 -9.07 15.36 -1.99
C GLN A 144 -9.61 14.71 -3.27
N THR A 145 -10.06 15.50 -4.23
CA THR A 145 -10.58 14.94 -5.50
C THR A 145 -9.55 14.09 -6.24
N ASN A 146 -8.28 14.50 -6.25
CA ASN A 146 -7.15 13.75 -6.80
C ASN A 146 -6.89 12.44 -6.02
N TYR A 147 -6.79 12.53 -4.70
CA TYR A 147 -6.50 11.38 -3.84
C TYR A 147 -7.66 10.37 -3.85
N SER A 148 -8.90 10.85 -3.72
CA SER A 148 -10.09 9.99 -3.78
C SER A 148 -10.22 9.30 -5.12
N ALA A 149 -9.96 9.99 -6.23
CA ALA A 149 -9.94 9.40 -7.57
C ALA A 149 -8.88 8.30 -7.69
N ALA A 150 -7.65 8.56 -7.23
CA ALA A 150 -6.57 7.58 -7.27
C ALA A 150 -6.92 6.34 -6.42
N LYS A 151 -7.39 6.54 -5.19
CA LYS A 151 -7.72 5.45 -4.26
C LYS A 151 -8.96 4.65 -4.70
N ALA A 152 -9.94 5.28 -5.33
CA ALA A 152 -11.05 4.58 -6.00
C ALA A 152 -10.56 3.79 -7.22
N GLY A 153 -9.66 4.38 -8.00
CA GLY A 153 -9.03 3.71 -9.14
C GLY A 153 -8.27 2.43 -8.76
N GLU A 154 -7.56 2.43 -7.62
CA GLU A 154 -6.90 1.23 -7.08
C GLU A 154 -7.89 0.08 -6.83
N ILE A 155 -9.10 0.39 -6.34
CA ILE A 155 -10.14 -0.62 -6.08
C ILE A 155 -10.62 -1.23 -7.42
N GLY A 156 -10.92 -0.39 -8.41
CA GLY A 156 -11.34 -0.84 -9.74
C GLY A 156 -10.26 -1.66 -10.45
N PHE A 157 -9.02 -1.16 -10.44
CA PHE A 157 -7.86 -1.85 -11.01
C PHE A 157 -7.67 -3.24 -10.38
N SER A 158 -7.71 -3.33 -9.07
CA SER A 158 -7.48 -4.58 -8.35
C SER A 158 -8.56 -5.62 -8.63
N LYS A 159 -9.83 -5.21 -8.75
CA LYS A 159 -10.94 -6.10 -9.13
C LYS A 159 -10.77 -6.68 -10.54
N ALA A 160 -10.34 -5.87 -11.51
CA ALA A 160 -10.07 -6.34 -12.86
C ALA A 160 -8.88 -7.31 -12.88
N LEU A 161 -7.77 -6.92 -12.25
CA LEU A 161 -6.56 -7.75 -12.19
C LEU A 161 -6.80 -9.10 -11.50
N ALA A 162 -7.67 -9.13 -10.47
CA ALA A 162 -8.09 -10.35 -9.80
C ALA A 162 -8.77 -11.34 -10.76
N GLN A 163 -9.71 -10.86 -11.58
CA GLN A 163 -10.42 -11.68 -12.55
C GLN A 163 -9.48 -12.24 -13.63
N GLU A 164 -8.55 -11.42 -14.12
CA GLU A 164 -7.57 -11.83 -15.14
C GLU A 164 -6.63 -12.94 -14.67
N ASN A 165 -6.37 -13.03 -13.36
CA ASN A 165 -5.28 -13.84 -12.82
C ASN A 165 -5.72 -14.93 -11.83
N ALA A 166 -7.01 -15.03 -11.48
CA ALA A 166 -7.51 -16.01 -10.52
C ALA A 166 -7.15 -17.46 -10.91
N ARG A 167 -7.27 -17.81 -12.18
CA ARG A 167 -6.91 -19.16 -12.69
C ARG A 167 -5.41 -19.47 -12.63
N LYS A 168 -4.60 -18.48 -12.31
CA LYS A 168 -3.15 -18.60 -12.14
C LYS A 168 -2.73 -18.66 -10.68
N GLY A 169 -3.67 -18.91 -9.75
CA GLY A 169 -3.38 -18.97 -8.32
C GLY A 169 -2.95 -17.64 -7.72
N ILE A 170 -3.24 -16.52 -8.40
CA ILE A 170 -2.89 -15.17 -7.96
C ILE A 170 -4.13 -14.52 -7.36
N THR A 171 -4.02 -14.04 -6.12
CA THR A 171 -5.07 -13.24 -5.48
C THR A 171 -4.68 -11.76 -5.49
N VAL A 172 -5.66 -10.90 -5.72
CA VAL A 172 -5.49 -9.44 -5.72
C VAL A 172 -6.58 -8.83 -4.88
N ASN A 173 -6.19 -8.17 -3.80
CA ASN A 173 -7.14 -7.59 -2.83
C ASN A 173 -6.75 -6.15 -2.47
N VAL A 174 -7.68 -5.44 -1.87
CA VAL A 174 -7.51 -4.05 -1.44
C VAL A 174 -7.84 -3.94 0.04
N ILE A 175 -7.05 -3.16 0.78
CA ILE A 175 -7.39 -2.72 2.13
C ILE A 175 -7.72 -1.24 2.07
N CYS A 176 -8.81 -0.82 2.72
CA CYS A 176 -9.22 0.58 2.85
C CYS A 176 -9.12 1.01 4.34
N PRO A 177 -7.95 1.52 4.77
CA PRO A 177 -7.81 2.07 6.11
C PRO A 177 -8.64 3.33 6.31
N GLY A 178 -9.07 3.56 7.57
CA GLY A 178 -9.50 4.86 8.07
C GLY A 178 -8.31 5.72 8.50
N TYR A 179 -8.50 6.54 9.53
CA TYR A 179 -7.39 7.28 10.14
C TYR A 179 -6.50 6.35 10.96
N ILE A 180 -5.26 6.21 10.52
CA ILE A 180 -4.22 5.38 11.16
C ILE A 180 -3.16 6.28 11.79
N GLY A 181 -2.75 5.99 13.01
CA GLY A 181 -1.81 6.74 13.83
C GLY A 181 -0.36 6.69 13.31
N THR A 182 -0.17 7.01 12.04
CA THR A 182 1.16 7.21 11.45
C THR A 182 1.77 8.53 11.92
N GLU A 183 3.08 8.71 11.76
CA GLU A 183 3.78 9.97 12.06
C GLU A 183 3.05 11.18 11.45
N MET A 184 2.58 11.05 10.19
CA MET A 184 1.87 12.12 9.48
C MET A 184 0.56 12.51 10.19
N VAL A 185 -0.23 11.54 10.64
CA VAL A 185 -1.51 11.80 11.32
C VAL A 185 -1.27 12.31 12.74
N ARG A 186 -0.30 11.72 13.45
CA ARG A 186 0.06 12.17 14.82
C ARG A 186 0.72 13.56 14.87
N ALA A 187 1.25 14.04 13.72
CA ALA A 187 1.77 15.41 13.61
C ALA A 187 0.67 16.48 13.42
N MET A 188 -0.59 16.09 13.27
CA MET A 188 -1.71 17.03 13.26
C MET A 188 -1.86 17.71 14.65
N PRO A 189 -2.30 18.97 14.69
CA PRO A 189 -2.63 19.61 15.98
C PRO A 189 -3.63 18.76 16.77
N GLN A 190 -3.39 18.59 18.06
CA GLN A 190 -4.26 17.76 18.94
C GLN A 190 -5.72 18.21 18.89
N GLU A 191 -5.96 19.52 18.83
CA GLU A 191 -7.30 20.08 18.71
C GLU A 191 -8.04 19.60 17.42
N VAL A 192 -7.29 19.44 16.31
CA VAL A 192 -7.87 18.92 15.05
C VAL A 192 -8.21 17.44 15.21
N LEU A 193 -7.32 16.68 15.83
CA LEU A 193 -7.58 15.26 16.11
C LEU A 193 -8.82 15.10 16.98
N ASP A 194 -8.92 15.83 18.09
CA ASP A 194 -10.00 15.68 19.07
C ASP A 194 -11.34 16.19 18.56
N LYS A 195 -11.36 17.28 17.78
CA LYS A 195 -12.61 17.91 17.33
C LYS A 195 -13.10 17.41 15.97
N HIS A 196 -12.19 17.01 15.09
CA HIS A 196 -12.54 16.75 13.69
C HIS A 196 -12.21 15.34 13.20
N VAL A 197 -11.34 14.60 13.87
CA VAL A 197 -10.95 13.25 13.45
C VAL A 197 -11.59 12.18 14.32
N LEU A 198 -11.29 12.18 15.61
CA LEU A 198 -11.76 11.14 16.55
C LEU A 198 -13.29 11.01 16.62
N PRO A 199 -14.08 12.10 16.59
CA PRO A 199 -15.54 11.98 16.61
C PRO A 199 -16.14 11.29 15.37
N GLN A 200 -15.39 11.19 14.27
CA GLN A 200 -15.83 10.49 13.08
C GLN A 200 -15.57 8.97 13.15
N ILE A 201 -14.83 8.50 14.15
CA ILE A 201 -14.45 7.09 14.29
C ILE A 201 -15.26 6.47 15.42
N PRO A 202 -16.24 5.58 15.14
CA PRO A 202 -17.05 4.95 16.18
C PRO A 202 -16.27 4.24 17.28
N LEU A 203 -15.10 3.64 16.96
CA LEU A 203 -14.20 3.06 17.97
C LEU A 203 -13.52 4.10 18.87
N GLY A 204 -13.64 5.40 18.60
CA GLY A 204 -13.13 6.49 19.44
C GLY A 204 -11.60 6.65 19.47
N ARG A 205 -10.88 5.98 18.58
CA ARG A 205 -9.41 6.06 18.49
C ARG A 205 -8.92 5.96 17.06
N LEU A 206 -7.70 6.39 16.82
CA LEU A 206 -6.98 6.06 15.60
C LEU A 206 -6.73 4.55 15.53
N GLY A 207 -6.70 3.99 14.33
CA GLY A 207 -6.12 2.67 14.10
C GLY A 207 -4.60 2.72 14.22
N GLU A 208 -3.98 1.60 14.58
CA GLU A 208 -2.52 1.50 14.60
C GLU A 208 -2.02 0.86 13.29
N PRO A 209 -0.81 1.24 12.80
CA PRO A 209 -0.22 0.64 11.60
C PRO A 209 -0.17 -0.89 11.64
N GLU A 210 0.03 -1.47 12.83
CA GLU A 210 0.05 -2.91 13.07
C GLU A 210 -1.30 -3.59 12.82
N GLU A 211 -2.42 -2.86 13.00
CA GLU A 211 -3.76 -3.39 12.70
C GLU A 211 -3.95 -3.55 11.19
N ILE A 212 -3.41 -2.63 10.39
CA ILE A 212 -3.39 -2.76 8.93
C ILE A 212 -2.41 -3.87 8.48
N ALA A 213 -1.27 -3.96 9.12
CA ALA A 213 -0.30 -5.03 8.84
C ALA A 213 -0.89 -6.44 9.07
N ARG A 214 -1.73 -6.63 10.10
CA ARG A 214 -2.46 -7.91 10.31
C ARG A 214 -3.43 -8.21 9.18
N CYS A 215 -4.12 -7.18 8.64
CA CYS A 215 -4.98 -7.36 7.47
C CYS A 215 -4.17 -7.82 6.25
N VAL A 216 -2.97 -7.25 6.04
CA VAL A 216 -2.07 -7.69 4.97
C VAL A 216 -1.66 -9.15 5.19
N LEU A 217 -1.18 -9.52 6.39
CA LEU A 217 -0.80 -10.91 6.71
C LEU A 217 -1.94 -11.90 6.43
N PHE A 218 -3.16 -11.56 6.83
CA PHE A 218 -4.33 -12.38 6.55
C PHE A 218 -4.54 -12.59 5.05
N LEU A 219 -4.48 -11.53 4.24
CA LEU A 219 -4.75 -11.61 2.80
C LEU A 219 -3.63 -12.27 1.98
N VAL A 220 -2.39 -12.29 2.48
CA VAL A 220 -1.26 -12.91 1.76
C VAL A 220 -0.98 -14.35 2.20
N ALA A 221 -1.64 -14.84 3.25
CA ALA A 221 -1.52 -16.21 3.71
C ALA A 221 -2.02 -17.21 2.65
N ASP A 222 -1.51 -18.46 2.71
CA ASP A 222 -1.93 -19.52 1.80
C ASP A 222 -3.41 -19.86 1.96
N GLU A 223 -3.89 -19.83 3.21
CA GLU A 223 -5.27 -20.11 3.60
C GLU A 223 -6.26 -19.06 3.05
N ALA A 224 -5.78 -17.88 2.69
CA ALA A 224 -6.59 -16.83 2.04
C ALA A 224 -6.73 -17.02 0.52
N GLY A 225 -6.31 -18.15 -0.04
CA GLY A 225 -6.30 -18.42 -1.48
C GLY A 225 -7.66 -18.33 -2.19
N PHE A 226 -8.78 -18.34 -1.46
CA PHE A 226 -10.12 -18.16 -2.01
C PHE A 226 -10.63 -16.71 -1.94
N ILE A 227 -9.83 -15.79 -1.36
CA ILE A 227 -10.17 -14.37 -1.24
C ILE A 227 -9.45 -13.60 -2.35
N THR A 228 -10.18 -13.16 -3.38
CA THR A 228 -9.64 -12.32 -4.46
C THR A 228 -10.68 -11.32 -4.95
N GLY A 229 -10.25 -10.15 -5.39
CA GLY A 229 -11.12 -9.05 -5.81
C GLY A 229 -11.85 -8.35 -4.64
N SER A 230 -11.50 -8.69 -3.40
CA SER A 230 -12.14 -8.16 -2.20
C SER A 230 -11.59 -6.81 -1.81
N THR A 231 -12.44 -5.99 -1.19
CA THR A 231 -12.08 -4.73 -0.54
C THR A 231 -12.33 -4.88 0.95
N LEU A 232 -11.26 -5.01 1.72
CA LEU A 232 -11.30 -5.11 3.18
C LEU A 232 -11.26 -3.70 3.79
N THR A 233 -12.33 -3.29 4.43
CA THR A 233 -12.41 -1.99 5.09
C THR A 233 -11.97 -2.11 6.55
N ALA A 234 -10.88 -1.39 6.93
CA ALA A 234 -10.29 -1.39 8.27
C ALA A 234 -10.24 0.06 8.80
N ASN A 235 -11.35 0.58 9.30
CA ASN A 235 -11.54 2.02 9.57
C ASN A 235 -12.20 2.35 10.91
N GLY A 236 -12.35 1.40 11.83
CA GLY A 236 -12.98 1.65 13.13
C GLY A 236 -14.45 2.02 13.07
N GLY A 237 -15.15 1.65 11.98
CA GLY A 237 -16.56 1.99 11.74
C GLY A 237 -16.78 3.36 11.11
N GLN A 238 -15.73 4.08 10.73
CA GLN A 238 -15.83 5.43 10.15
C GLN A 238 -16.60 5.45 8.81
N TYR A 239 -16.58 4.37 8.07
CA TYR A 239 -17.37 4.18 6.86
C TYR A 239 -17.84 2.72 6.79
N LEU A 240 -19.12 2.53 6.61
CA LEU A 240 -19.79 1.24 6.47
C LEU A 240 -20.27 1.06 5.03
N ILE A 241 -20.06 -0.13 4.45
CA ILE A 241 -20.48 -0.49 3.10
C ILE A 241 -21.65 -1.49 3.19
#